data_65a26827d9e38617620cb450d852280f
#
_entry.id   65a26827d9e38617620cb450d852280f
#
_cell.length_a   1.000
_cell.length_b   1.000
_cell.length_c   1.000
_cell.angle_alpha   90.00
_cell.angle_beta   90.00
_cell.angle_gamma   90.00
#
_symmetry.space_group_name_H-M   'P 1'
#
loop_
_entity.id
_entity.type
_entity.pdbx_description
1 polymer ?
#
loop_
_entity_poly.entity_id
_entity_poly.type
_entity_poly.pdbx_seq_one_letter_code
_entity_poly.pdbx_strand_id
1 'polypeptide(L)'
;GHEPGDGEALLTQDFADMHDIRVGDTISLGAYDYKVSAYTTKADYIYMLDKLSGYIDSEKFALVVVDRKEYDKIDADETSYYSIKYNKDNSKEVREKLNEGYVIASYMAATTNTRISMPVNEGDAVTNMATMYAPVMFIIIITLVVMVLGRNIRQEQYLLGTFLALGFSKKQIIRHYMRYGVLPGVVGSVLGLIVSIPLTGVLCKFYIEYDFEKLTYTPAYNVPSIVIALVVPTVLYCAAIAIQAAKLLKKSPVDLLRNTGKDTKTVGVMKKSHAKTQTKMRVRSVIGHPGRSIVTAFGVAVAAFCILTGFIMKDSLDTLMHGGLTSSIKYEYLYRLNSLEEGTPEQGEALFQNYYEVEGNTIQLCAQGISKDSKYFPDKTDGGDALDLDKYYLTSAAAQTYGIKTGDTLTFSNIADLKEHKVTISGIVTDNTHCYLYTGRENATALAGVDSDAYNCIIDKDVLSLNKDRVASETTMTVTADTMENMMGPMHTIMVIFEIVGVVLGVFVLYLIINMIVAETATNISVMKVLGFSQKEISNRVLNVNHILVCIGYLIGIPAAYMFVKVGYSDTIENYGMLLSPVLTARTLVIGFVLTWVVYEISLLLQKKKISRIDMVEALKENNRNE
;
A
#
# COMPACT_ATOMS: atom_id res chain seq x y z
N GLY A 1 22.02 27.72 14.40
CA GLY A 1 23.29 27.40 13.76
C GLY A 1 23.85 28.58 13.00
N HIS A 2 25.11 28.55 12.71
CA HIS A 2 25.81 29.53 11.88
C HIS A 2 26.63 28.79 10.82
N GLU A 3 27.08 29.48 9.79
CA GLU A 3 28.01 28.92 8.82
C GLU A 3 29.31 28.49 9.52
N PRO A 4 29.92 27.35 9.11
CA PRO A 4 31.14 26.86 9.75
C PRO A 4 32.29 27.86 9.53
N GLY A 5 33.01 28.20 10.62
CA GLY A 5 34.23 29.00 10.59
C GLY A 5 35.49 28.16 10.42
N ASP A 6 36.67 28.82 10.55
CA ASP A 6 37.95 28.12 10.50
C ASP A 6 38.04 27.06 11.61
N GLY A 7 38.30 25.79 11.22
CA GLY A 7 38.35 24.65 12.15
C GLY A 7 36.99 24.16 12.64
N GLU A 8 35.90 24.60 12.04
CA GLU A 8 34.54 24.14 12.34
C GLU A 8 33.96 23.32 11.18
N ALA A 9 33.06 22.41 11.53
CA ALA A 9 32.32 21.61 10.58
C ALA A 9 30.84 21.49 10.99
N LEU A 10 29.97 21.39 9.98
CA LEU A 10 28.59 20.94 10.17
C LEU A 10 28.51 19.47 9.79
N LEU A 11 27.71 18.69 10.50
CA LEU A 11 27.57 17.25 10.31
C LEU A 11 26.07 16.88 10.16
N THR A 12 25.76 15.87 9.39
CA THR A 12 24.41 15.30 9.33
C THR A 12 24.03 14.68 10.67
N GLN A 13 22.77 14.88 11.07
CA GLN A 13 22.32 14.55 12.42
C GLN A 13 22.20 13.03 12.65
N ASP A 14 21.76 12.27 11.66
CA ASP A 14 21.58 10.81 11.82
C ASP A 14 22.91 10.10 12.04
N PHE A 15 23.94 10.47 11.29
CA PHE A 15 25.29 9.98 11.53
C PHE A 15 25.81 10.38 12.92
N ALA A 16 25.59 11.64 13.32
CA ALA A 16 26.00 12.11 14.62
C ALA A 16 25.35 11.36 15.77
N ASP A 17 24.05 11.08 15.66
CA ASP A 17 23.31 10.33 16.68
C ASP A 17 23.74 8.85 16.76
N MET A 18 24.08 8.21 15.62
CA MET A 18 24.59 6.84 15.60
C MET A 18 25.97 6.69 16.21
N HIS A 19 26.78 7.75 16.16
CA HIS A 19 28.16 7.77 16.73
C HIS A 19 28.27 8.53 18.05
N ASP A 20 27.14 8.91 18.68
CA ASP A 20 27.11 9.70 19.92
C ASP A 20 27.87 11.04 19.82
N ILE A 21 27.97 11.63 18.60
CA ILE A 21 28.64 12.90 18.35
C ILE A 21 27.71 14.07 18.67
N ARG A 22 28.13 14.97 19.53
CA ARG A 22 27.34 16.15 19.92
C ARG A 22 27.96 17.44 19.38
N VAL A 23 27.12 18.46 19.25
CA VAL A 23 27.61 19.81 18.96
C VAL A 23 28.61 20.23 20.01
N GLY A 24 29.82 20.57 19.56
CA GLY A 24 30.97 20.88 20.39
C GLY A 24 32.06 19.82 20.41
N ASP A 25 31.74 18.58 19.98
CA ASP A 25 32.72 17.50 19.86
C ASP A 25 33.60 17.70 18.62
N THR A 26 34.71 16.96 18.57
CA THR A 26 35.67 17.04 17.49
C THR A 26 35.59 15.78 16.62
N ILE A 27 35.58 15.98 15.30
CA ILE A 27 35.66 14.91 14.29
C ILE A 27 36.93 15.06 13.48
N SER A 28 37.50 13.95 13.02
CA SER A 28 38.73 13.96 12.19
C SER A 28 38.34 13.71 10.71
N LEU A 29 38.72 14.60 9.82
CA LEU A 29 38.60 14.47 8.39
C LEU A 29 39.99 14.33 7.76
N GLY A 30 40.40 13.12 7.44
CA GLY A 30 41.77 12.86 7.02
C GLY A 30 42.77 13.18 8.11
N ALA A 31 43.67 14.16 7.86
CA ALA A 31 44.72 14.60 8.80
C ALA A 31 44.28 15.78 9.67
N TYR A 32 43.07 16.29 9.56
CA TYR A 32 42.61 17.50 10.21
C TYR A 32 41.45 17.24 11.15
N ASP A 33 41.44 17.94 12.27
CA ASP A 33 40.41 17.88 13.30
C ASP A 33 39.50 19.12 13.20
N TYR A 34 38.18 18.88 13.19
CA TYR A 34 37.16 19.92 13.12
C TYR A 34 36.18 19.82 14.29
N LYS A 35 35.81 20.95 14.83
CA LYS A 35 34.78 21.03 15.88
C LYS A 35 33.40 21.06 15.23
N VAL A 36 32.50 20.16 15.62
CA VAL A 36 31.10 20.16 15.18
C VAL A 36 30.39 21.39 15.76
N SER A 37 30.07 22.37 14.93
CA SER A 37 29.41 23.61 15.33
C SER A 37 27.89 23.55 15.28
N ALA A 38 27.32 22.74 14.38
CA ALA A 38 25.88 22.46 14.30
C ALA A 38 25.62 21.22 13.44
N TYR A 39 24.35 20.75 13.47
CA TYR A 39 23.87 19.75 12.50
C TYR A 39 23.33 20.44 11.24
N THR A 40 23.47 19.77 10.12
CA THR A 40 23.05 20.28 8.80
C THR A 40 22.35 19.22 7.98
N THR A 41 21.53 19.68 7.05
CA THR A 41 20.97 18.87 5.98
C THR A 41 21.15 19.61 4.65
N LYS A 42 21.19 18.89 3.55
CA LYS A 42 21.30 19.46 2.21
C LYS A 42 20.09 19.04 1.35
N ALA A 43 19.50 19.98 0.63
CA ALA A 43 18.25 19.76 -0.10
C ALA A 43 18.34 18.65 -1.18
N ASP A 44 19.53 18.38 -1.68
CA ASP A 44 19.80 17.29 -2.63
C ASP A 44 20.30 16.00 -1.97
N TYR A 45 20.25 15.92 -0.62
CA TYR A 45 20.61 14.77 0.20
C TYR A 45 19.60 14.55 1.32
N ILE A 46 18.33 14.81 1.07
CA ILE A 46 17.25 14.46 2.01
C ILE A 46 17.19 12.95 2.19
N TYR A 47 17.39 12.20 1.10
CA TYR A 47 17.58 10.76 1.10
C TYR A 47 19.08 10.49 1.03
N MET A 48 19.68 10.03 2.14
CA MET A 48 21.12 9.98 2.36
C MET A 48 21.78 8.79 1.66
N LEU A 49 21.99 8.91 0.35
CA LEU A 49 22.73 7.92 -0.43
C LEU A 49 24.16 8.38 -0.69
N ASP A 50 25.12 7.54 -0.36
CA ASP A 50 26.52 7.72 -0.75
C ASP A 50 26.65 7.72 -2.30
N LYS A 51 26.19 6.66 -2.94
CA LYS A 51 26.15 6.51 -4.41
C LYS A 51 24.72 6.25 -4.86
N LEU A 52 24.38 6.68 -6.08
CA LEU A 52 23.01 6.54 -6.59
C LEU A 52 22.55 5.10 -6.79
N SER A 53 23.46 4.18 -6.86
CA SER A 53 23.20 2.74 -6.86
C SER A 53 23.29 2.11 -5.47
N GLY A 54 23.47 2.94 -4.44
CA GLY A 54 23.63 2.52 -3.07
C GLY A 54 22.31 2.53 -2.29
N TYR A 55 22.44 2.30 -1.03
CA TYR A 55 21.39 2.29 -0.02
C TYR A 55 21.76 3.28 1.10
N ILE A 56 20.79 3.65 1.91
CA ILE A 56 21.03 4.50 3.08
C ILE A 56 21.84 3.69 4.10
N ASP A 57 22.99 4.21 4.47
CA ASP A 57 23.81 3.68 5.55
C ASP A 57 24.33 4.86 6.38
N SER A 58 23.48 5.36 7.27
CA SER A 58 23.80 6.49 8.15
C SER A 58 24.88 6.15 9.19
N GLU A 59 25.23 4.86 9.35
CA GLU A 59 26.35 4.43 10.16
C GLU A 59 27.71 4.71 9.47
N LYS A 60 27.74 4.63 8.12
CA LYS A 60 28.98 4.75 7.35
C LYS A 60 29.08 6.01 6.49
N PHE A 61 27.95 6.66 6.20
CA PHE A 61 27.90 7.81 5.32
C PHE A 61 27.33 9.05 6.02
N ALA A 62 28.06 10.16 5.91
CA ALA A 62 27.66 11.46 6.41
C ALA A 62 27.99 12.56 5.40
N LEU A 63 27.23 13.64 5.43
CA LEU A 63 27.65 14.90 4.84
C LEU A 63 28.33 15.76 5.89
N VAL A 64 29.50 16.22 5.54
CA VAL A 64 30.24 17.20 6.32
C VAL A 64 30.40 18.47 5.50
N VAL A 65 30.00 19.60 6.08
CA VAL A 65 30.15 20.92 5.45
C VAL A 65 31.19 21.71 6.21
N VAL A 66 32.23 22.16 5.50
CA VAL A 66 33.31 23.00 6.01
C VAL A 66 33.44 24.26 5.19
N ASP A 67 34.12 25.29 5.70
CA ASP A 67 34.46 26.47 4.91
C ASP A 67 35.34 26.09 3.70
N ARG A 68 35.24 26.83 2.59
CA ARG A 68 36.01 26.57 1.37
C ARG A 68 37.52 26.50 1.61
N LYS A 69 38.06 27.34 2.49
CA LYS A 69 39.48 27.35 2.84
C LYS A 69 39.91 26.09 3.57
N GLU A 70 39.03 25.53 4.38
CA GLU A 70 39.26 24.28 5.09
C GLU A 70 39.17 23.08 4.10
N TYR A 71 38.21 23.11 3.18
CA TYR A 71 38.06 22.09 2.15
C TYR A 71 39.32 21.98 1.28
N ASP A 72 39.91 23.13 0.90
CA ASP A 72 41.12 23.16 0.04
C ASP A 72 42.36 22.56 0.74
N LYS A 73 42.31 22.32 2.07
CA LYS A 73 43.36 21.63 2.83
C LYS A 73 43.22 20.11 2.85
N ILE A 74 42.00 19.61 2.64
CA ILE A 74 41.69 18.19 2.70
C ILE A 74 42.13 17.55 1.41
N ASP A 75 43.03 16.57 1.47
CA ASP A 75 43.46 15.79 0.32
C ASP A 75 42.39 14.71 0.04
N ALA A 76 41.41 15.06 -0.81
CA ALA A 76 40.31 14.22 -1.19
C ALA A 76 40.05 14.31 -2.70
N ASP A 77 39.50 13.25 -3.27
CA ASP A 77 39.09 13.26 -4.69
C ASP A 77 38.01 14.31 -4.93
N GLU A 78 38.31 15.27 -5.80
CA GLU A 78 37.38 16.35 -6.12
C GLU A 78 36.48 15.96 -7.32
N THR A 79 35.19 15.98 -7.10
CA THR A 79 34.20 15.85 -8.17
C THR A 79 33.44 17.15 -8.35
N SER A 80 33.58 17.76 -9.50
CA SER A 80 32.87 18.99 -9.86
C SER A 80 31.61 18.70 -10.65
N TYR A 81 30.50 19.33 -10.29
CA TYR A 81 29.26 19.24 -11.05
C TYR A 81 28.56 20.60 -11.15
N TYR A 82 27.75 20.75 -12.20
CA TYR A 82 26.97 21.95 -12.45
C TYR A 82 25.49 21.68 -12.24
N SER A 83 24.84 22.45 -11.39
CA SER A 83 23.40 22.39 -11.18
C SER A 83 22.72 23.39 -12.10
N ILE A 84 21.79 22.93 -12.95
CA ILE A 84 21.08 23.75 -13.93
C ILE A 84 19.59 23.78 -13.55
N LYS A 85 19.05 24.99 -13.39
CA LYS A 85 17.62 25.20 -13.15
C LYS A 85 16.96 25.71 -14.44
N TYR A 86 15.94 24.98 -14.90
CA TYR A 86 15.18 25.36 -16.09
C TYR A 86 13.94 26.20 -15.69
N ASN A 87 13.67 27.24 -16.50
CA ASN A 87 12.43 28.03 -16.37
C ASN A 87 11.25 27.35 -17.08
N LYS A 88 11.51 26.48 -18.03
CA LYS A 88 10.58 25.62 -18.77
C LYS A 88 11.27 24.30 -18.97
N ASP A 89 10.51 23.24 -19.23
CA ASP A 89 11.09 21.95 -19.58
C ASP A 89 11.72 22.00 -21.00
N ASN A 90 13.00 22.38 -21.03
CA ASN A 90 13.85 22.41 -22.21
C ASN A 90 15.17 21.68 -21.95
N SER A 91 15.16 20.71 -21.06
CA SER A 91 16.34 19.92 -20.67
C SER A 91 17.02 19.25 -21.86
N LYS A 92 16.24 18.74 -22.80
CA LYS A 92 16.75 18.10 -24.03
C LYS A 92 17.52 19.10 -24.92
N GLU A 93 16.96 20.29 -25.18
CA GLU A 93 17.59 21.33 -25.99
C GLU A 93 18.91 21.82 -25.35
N VAL A 94 18.92 21.94 -24.02
CA VAL A 94 20.14 22.36 -23.30
C VAL A 94 21.21 21.27 -23.36
N ARG A 95 20.85 19.99 -23.21
CA ARG A 95 21.79 18.87 -23.35
C ARG A 95 22.38 18.81 -24.79
N GLU A 96 21.53 18.96 -25.80
CA GLU A 96 21.97 19.01 -27.20
C GLU A 96 23.02 20.12 -27.42
N LYS A 97 22.75 21.32 -26.92
CA LYS A 97 23.72 22.45 -27.04
C LYS A 97 24.98 22.24 -26.22
N LEU A 98 24.91 21.61 -25.05
CA LEU A 98 26.10 21.28 -24.28
C LEU A 98 26.96 20.23 -24.98
N ASN A 99 26.35 19.23 -25.60
CA ASN A 99 27.03 18.18 -26.35
C ASN A 99 27.75 18.72 -27.63
N GLU A 100 27.35 19.90 -28.17
CA GLU A 100 28.08 20.55 -29.29
C GLU A 100 29.47 21.06 -28.86
N GLY A 101 29.65 21.41 -27.58
CA GLY A 101 30.89 22.03 -27.09
C GLY A 101 31.63 21.25 -25.99
N TYR A 102 31.00 20.28 -25.36
CA TYR A 102 31.57 19.56 -24.23
C TYR A 102 31.23 18.06 -24.30
N VAL A 103 32.11 17.25 -23.72
CA VAL A 103 31.80 15.85 -23.46
C VAL A 103 31.11 15.77 -22.09
N ILE A 104 29.83 15.42 -22.09
CA ILE A 104 29.07 15.24 -20.83
C ILE A 104 29.43 13.87 -20.25
N ALA A 105 30.20 13.86 -19.18
CA ALA A 105 30.58 12.63 -18.47
C ALA A 105 29.38 11.97 -17.76
N SER A 106 28.48 12.76 -17.20
CA SER A 106 27.25 12.29 -16.55
C SER A 106 26.18 13.37 -16.57
N TYR A 107 24.95 12.99 -16.78
CA TYR A 107 23.77 13.85 -16.65
C TYR A 107 22.74 13.18 -15.77
N MET A 108 22.13 13.98 -14.89
CA MET A 108 21.09 13.50 -13.98
C MET A 108 20.00 14.54 -13.84
N ALA A 109 18.77 14.15 -14.15
CA ALA A 109 17.61 14.99 -13.90
C ALA A 109 17.22 14.89 -12.41
N ALA A 110 16.63 15.95 -11.85
CA ALA A 110 16.11 15.92 -10.48
C ALA A 110 15.08 14.80 -10.26
N THR A 111 14.30 14.48 -11.28
CA THR A 111 13.30 13.40 -11.26
C THR A 111 13.90 11.99 -11.26
N THR A 112 15.11 11.83 -11.76
CA THR A 112 15.84 10.54 -11.77
C THR A 112 16.92 10.47 -10.69
N ASN A 113 17.19 11.58 -10.00
CA ASN A 113 18.07 11.58 -8.84
C ASN A 113 17.33 11.05 -7.60
N THR A 114 17.60 9.83 -7.22
CA THR A 114 16.95 9.15 -6.10
C THR A 114 17.03 9.96 -4.81
N ARG A 115 18.12 10.69 -4.55
CA ARG A 115 18.28 11.56 -3.37
C ARG A 115 17.22 12.66 -3.29
N ILE A 116 16.68 13.09 -4.44
CA ILE A 116 15.68 14.17 -4.55
C ILE A 116 14.29 13.61 -4.83
N SER A 117 14.19 12.58 -5.69
CA SER A 117 12.90 12.04 -6.13
C SER A 117 12.24 11.15 -5.08
N MET A 118 13.01 10.48 -4.24
CA MET A 118 12.46 9.52 -3.26
C MET A 118 11.45 10.16 -2.30
N PRO A 119 11.69 11.32 -1.67
CA PRO A 119 10.68 11.97 -0.83
C PRO A 119 9.39 12.32 -1.55
N VAL A 120 9.48 12.67 -2.84
CA VAL A 120 8.31 12.97 -3.68
C VAL A 120 7.54 11.68 -4.00
N ASN A 121 8.26 10.64 -4.41
CA ASN A 121 7.68 9.33 -4.71
C ASN A 121 6.97 8.72 -3.49
N GLU A 122 7.55 8.83 -2.30
CA GLU A 122 6.92 8.39 -1.04
C GLU A 122 5.64 9.18 -0.75
N GLY A 123 5.66 10.51 -0.92
CA GLY A 123 4.48 11.36 -0.78
C GLY A 123 3.37 10.98 -1.76
N ASP A 124 3.74 10.71 -3.02
CA ASP A 124 2.81 10.27 -4.06
C ASP A 124 2.28 8.86 -3.77
N ALA A 125 3.10 7.93 -3.29
CA ALA A 125 2.70 6.60 -2.89
C ALA A 125 1.63 6.63 -1.77
N VAL A 126 1.86 7.43 -0.72
CA VAL A 126 0.89 7.63 0.37
C VAL A 126 -0.42 8.26 -0.15
N THR A 127 -0.32 9.22 -1.05
CA THR A 127 -1.48 9.90 -1.67
C THR A 127 -2.28 8.92 -2.54
N ASN A 128 -1.63 8.10 -3.34
CA ASN A 128 -2.26 7.07 -4.16
C ASN A 128 -2.96 6.02 -3.29
N MET A 129 -2.29 5.54 -2.24
CA MET A 129 -2.90 4.65 -1.25
C MET A 129 -4.16 5.27 -0.63
N ALA A 130 -4.08 6.51 -0.14
CA ALA A 130 -5.23 7.20 0.46
C ALA A 130 -6.38 7.36 -0.54
N THR A 131 -6.09 7.71 -1.78
CA THR A 131 -7.07 7.89 -2.86
C THR A 131 -7.81 6.59 -3.18
N MET A 132 -7.15 5.46 -3.04
CA MET A 132 -7.75 4.13 -3.25
C MET A 132 -8.55 3.63 -2.05
N TYR A 133 -7.98 3.75 -0.84
CA TYR A 133 -8.63 3.25 0.38
C TYR A 133 -9.88 4.05 0.74
N ALA A 134 -9.87 5.38 0.57
CA ALA A 134 -10.95 6.23 0.98
C ALA A 134 -12.31 5.87 0.32
N PRO A 135 -12.44 5.68 -1.02
CA PRO A 135 -13.69 5.28 -1.64
C PRO A 135 -14.21 3.93 -1.13
N VAL A 136 -13.33 2.94 -0.95
CA VAL A 136 -13.70 1.61 -0.45
C VAL A 136 -14.24 1.72 0.97
N MET A 137 -13.56 2.45 1.85
CA MET A 137 -14.01 2.70 3.21
C MET A 137 -15.33 3.46 3.25
N PHE A 138 -15.53 4.45 2.39
CA PHE A 138 -16.81 5.15 2.26
C PHE A 138 -17.94 4.20 1.83
N ILE A 139 -17.73 3.31 0.86
CA ILE A 139 -18.74 2.33 0.43
C ILE A 139 -19.13 1.41 1.61
N ILE A 140 -18.15 0.93 2.37
CA ILE A 140 -18.36 0.09 3.54
C ILE A 140 -19.18 0.85 4.60
N ILE A 141 -18.76 2.05 4.97
CA ILE A 141 -19.43 2.87 5.98
C ILE A 141 -20.85 3.24 5.55
N ILE A 142 -21.05 3.68 4.30
CA ILE A 142 -22.38 4.00 3.78
C ILE A 142 -23.30 2.77 3.84
N THR A 143 -22.80 1.59 3.45
CA THR A 143 -23.57 0.36 3.50
C THR A 143 -24.02 0.05 4.93
N LEU A 144 -23.14 0.18 5.92
CA LEU A 144 -23.46 0.01 7.33
C LEU A 144 -24.48 1.04 7.82
N VAL A 145 -24.28 2.31 7.50
CA VAL A 145 -25.19 3.40 7.84
C VAL A 145 -26.57 3.14 7.25
N VAL A 146 -26.66 2.78 5.96
CA VAL A 146 -27.92 2.43 5.28
C VAL A 146 -28.62 1.27 5.96
N MET A 147 -27.88 0.26 6.41
CA MET A 147 -28.45 -0.89 7.13
C MET A 147 -29.02 -0.50 8.50
N VAL A 148 -28.22 0.21 9.32
CA VAL A 148 -28.61 0.60 10.69
C VAL A 148 -29.78 1.58 10.64
N LEU A 149 -29.69 2.63 9.83
CA LEU A 149 -30.72 3.64 9.71
C LEU A 149 -32.01 3.10 9.07
N GLY A 150 -31.87 2.28 8.03
CA GLY A 150 -33.01 1.65 7.39
C GLY A 150 -33.82 0.78 8.35
N ARG A 151 -33.18 0.24 9.39
CA ARG A 151 -33.86 -0.45 10.48
C ARG A 151 -34.53 0.53 11.43
N ASN A 152 -33.80 1.53 11.93
CA ASN A 152 -34.38 2.50 12.88
C ASN A 152 -35.61 3.18 12.30
N ILE A 153 -35.53 3.63 11.04
CA ILE A 153 -36.67 4.22 10.33
C ILE A 153 -37.83 3.23 10.16
N ARG A 154 -37.55 1.93 9.96
CA ARG A 154 -38.61 0.89 9.91
C ARG A 154 -39.26 0.64 11.27
N GLN A 155 -38.55 0.75 12.37
CA GLN A 155 -39.12 0.66 13.70
C GLN A 155 -40.10 1.81 13.99
N GLU A 156 -39.85 2.97 13.40
CA GLU A 156 -40.72 4.15 13.51
C GLU A 156 -41.81 4.23 12.42
N GLN A 157 -42.03 3.13 11.64
CA GLN A 157 -42.98 3.17 10.52
C GLN A 157 -44.39 3.56 10.90
N TYR A 158 -44.86 3.19 12.13
CA TYR A 158 -46.17 3.60 12.66
C TYR A 158 -46.26 5.12 12.83
N LEU A 159 -45.23 5.73 13.44
CA LEU A 159 -45.13 7.19 13.61
C LEU A 159 -45.11 7.91 12.24
N LEU A 160 -44.38 7.37 11.24
CA LEU A 160 -44.38 7.89 9.89
C LEU A 160 -45.74 7.81 9.20
N GLY A 161 -46.47 6.70 9.41
CA GLY A 161 -47.86 6.52 8.96
C GLY A 161 -48.78 7.56 9.57
N THR A 162 -48.65 7.84 10.88
CA THR A 162 -49.41 8.86 11.57
C THR A 162 -49.14 10.28 11.02
N PHE A 163 -47.87 10.63 10.80
CA PHE A 163 -47.55 11.95 10.19
C PHE A 163 -48.13 12.10 8.80
N LEU A 164 -48.09 11.06 7.97
CA LEU A 164 -48.72 11.08 6.66
C LEU A 164 -50.24 11.24 6.73
N ALA A 165 -50.89 10.52 7.70
CA ALA A 165 -52.34 10.62 7.94
C ALA A 165 -52.74 12.02 8.43
N LEU A 166 -51.90 12.68 9.21
CA LEU A 166 -52.07 14.07 9.67
C LEU A 166 -51.79 15.13 8.57
N GLY A 167 -51.45 14.70 7.32
CA GLY A 167 -51.28 15.58 6.19
C GLY A 167 -49.85 16.14 5.99
N PHE A 168 -48.85 15.67 6.73
CA PHE A 168 -47.47 16.06 6.50
C PHE A 168 -47.00 15.55 5.12
N SER A 169 -46.33 16.39 4.35
CA SER A 169 -45.79 15.99 3.06
C SER A 169 -44.57 15.08 3.22
N LYS A 170 -44.37 14.13 2.28
CA LYS A 170 -43.21 13.26 2.24
C LYS A 170 -41.87 14.02 2.33
N LYS A 171 -41.79 15.19 1.65
CA LYS A 171 -40.60 16.06 1.67
C LYS A 171 -40.32 16.64 3.06
N GLN A 172 -41.35 17.01 3.81
CA GLN A 172 -41.21 17.53 5.18
C GLN A 172 -40.65 16.43 6.11
N ILE A 173 -41.19 15.22 6.01
CA ILE A 173 -40.77 14.08 6.79
C ILE A 173 -39.29 13.73 6.47
N ILE A 174 -38.92 13.60 5.20
CA ILE A 174 -37.55 13.33 4.78
C ILE A 174 -36.58 14.40 5.31
N ARG A 175 -36.96 15.71 5.18
CA ARG A 175 -36.12 16.80 5.68
C ARG A 175 -35.93 16.73 7.21
N HIS A 176 -36.96 16.31 7.93
CA HIS A 176 -36.89 16.12 9.36
C HIS A 176 -35.85 15.03 9.71
N TYR A 177 -35.96 13.86 9.07
CA TYR A 177 -34.99 12.77 9.30
C TYR A 177 -33.56 13.14 8.87
N MET A 178 -33.38 13.89 7.80
CA MET A 178 -32.05 14.37 7.38
C MET A 178 -31.34 15.20 8.47
N ARG A 179 -32.10 15.97 9.28
CA ARG A 179 -31.51 16.74 10.39
C ARG A 179 -30.84 15.84 11.43
N TYR A 180 -31.38 14.63 11.67
CA TYR A 180 -30.75 13.65 12.54
C TYR A 180 -29.46 13.06 11.92
N GLY A 181 -29.27 13.20 10.62
CA GLY A 181 -28.04 12.78 9.94
C GLY A 181 -26.93 13.83 9.96
N VAL A 182 -27.28 15.11 9.98
CA VAL A 182 -26.29 16.19 9.96
C VAL A 182 -25.42 16.17 11.21
N LEU A 183 -26.02 16.02 12.39
CA LEU A 183 -25.29 16.05 13.66
C LEU A 183 -24.23 14.93 13.75
N PRO A 184 -24.56 13.63 13.57
CA PRO A 184 -23.54 12.58 13.59
C PRO A 184 -22.53 12.72 12.44
N GLY A 185 -22.96 13.17 11.26
CA GLY A 185 -22.06 13.40 10.12
C GLY A 185 -21.01 14.45 10.44
N VAL A 186 -21.41 15.62 10.94
CA VAL A 186 -20.49 16.70 11.31
C VAL A 186 -19.62 16.31 12.50
N VAL A 187 -20.22 15.79 13.57
CA VAL A 187 -19.46 15.40 14.79
C VAL A 187 -18.45 14.30 14.44
N GLY A 188 -18.87 13.30 13.68
CA GLY A 188 -17.97 12.22 13.25
C GLY A 188 -16.81 12.72 12.39
N SER A 189 -17.09 13.61 11.44
CA SER A 189 -16.05 14.21 10.59
C SER A 189 -15.07 15.09 11.38
N VAL A 190 -15.58 15.88 12.32
CA VAL A 190 -14.73 16.72 13.20
C VAL A 190 -13.86 15.85 14.10
N LEU A 191 -14.42 14.79 14.71
CA LEU A 191 -13.66 13.85 15.51
C LEU A 191 -12.61 13.11 14.66
N GLY A 192 -12.96 12.72 13.44
CA GLY A 192 -12.02 12.12 12.50
C GLY A 192 -10.84 13.05 12.18
N LEU A 193 -11.10 14.33 11.91
CA LEU A 193 -10.05 15.33 11.71
C LEU A 193 -9.15 15.50 12.96
N ILE A 194 -9.76 15.59 14.15
CA ILE A 194 -8.99 15.70 15.40
C ILE A 194 -8.06 14.49 15.59
N VAL A 195 -8.54 13.29 15.30
CA VAL A 195 -7.74 12.06 15.42
C VAL A 195 -6.67 11.97 14.31
N SER A 196 -6.94 12.50 13.11
CA SER A 196 -5.98 12.45 12.00
C SER A 196 -4.71 13.26 12.27
N ILE A 197 -4.79 14.36 13.02
CA ILE A 197 -3.64 15.24 13.32
C ILE A 197 -2.50 14.46 14.02
N PRO A 198 -2.71 13.84 15.20
CA PRO A 198 -1.65 13.08 15.85
C PRO A 198 -1.23 11.85 15.04
N LEU A 199 -2.15 11.21 14.31
CA LEU A 199 -1.83 10.05 13.46
C LEU A 199 -0.90 10.43 12.31
N THR A 200 -1.15 11.57 11.66
CA THR A 200 -0.25 12.13 10.63
C THR A 200 1.13 12.42 11.23
N GLY A 201 1.18 13.01 12.45
CA GLY A 201 2.44 13.25 13.13
C GLY A 201 3.24 11.98 13.41
N VAL A 202 2.57 10.89 13.80
CA VAL A 202 3.22 9.58 13.98
C VAL A 202 3.76 9.05 12.66
N LEU A 203 2.98 9.14 11.58
CA LEU A 203 3.38 8.69 10.25
C LEU A 203 4.59 9.47 9.72
N CYS A 204 4.56 10.81 9.83
CA CYS A 204 5.68 11.66 9.41
C CYS A 204 6.97 11.35 10.20
N LYS A 205 6.88 11.18 11.53
CA LYS A 205 8.04 10.78 12.34
C LYS A 205 8.62 9.46 11.88
N PHE A 206 7.76 8.52 11.52
CA PHE A 206 8.15 7.20 11.05
C PHE A 206 8.98 7.29 9.76
N TYR A 207 8.51 8.05 8.76
CA TYR A 207 9.25 8.27 7.51
C TYR A 207 10.57 9.02 7.73
N ILE A 208 10.61 10.02 8.63
CA ILE A 208 11.83 10.75 8.95
C ILE A 208 12.84 9.84 9.65
N GLU A 209 12.39 8.93 10.50
CA GLU A 209 13.27 8.05 11.28
C GLU A 209 13.92 6.94 10.43
N TYR A 210 13.23 6.47 9.37
CA TYR A 210 13.70 5.32 8.59
C TYR A 210 14.21 5.67 7.18
N ASP A 211 13.68 6.74 6.56
CA ASP A 211 13.95 6.99 5.15
C ASP A 211 14.64 8.33 4.88
N PHE A 212 14.54 9.30 5.78
CA PHE A 212 15.06 10.65 5.54
C PHE A 212 15.96 11.12 6.67
N GLU A 213 16.92 11.99 6.32
CA GLU A 213 17.68 12.73 7.31
C GLU A 213 16.74 13.47 8.27
N LYS A 214 17.11 13.60 9.55
CA LYS A 214 16.28 14.25 10.59
C LYS A 214 15.92 15.68 10.22
N LEU A 215 14.78 15.82 9.56
CA LEU A 215 14.22 17.10 9.15
C LEU A 215 13.20 17.61 10.17
N THR A 216 13.22 18.91 10.44
CA THR A 216 12.08 19.56 11.07
C THR A 216 10.97 19.74 10.05
N TYR A 217 9.84 19.05 10.26
CA TYR A 217 8.66 19.21 9.40
C TYR A 217 7.62 20.14 10.03
N THR A 218 6.99 20.95 9.21
CA THR A 218 5.81 21.74 9.61
C THR A 218 4.58 21.12 8.93
N PRO A 219 3.55 20.71 9.69
CA PRO A 219 2.36 20.13 9.08
C PRO A 219 1.66 21.17 8.21
N ALA A 220 1.54 20.90 6.92
CA ALA A 220 0.78 21.72 5.98
C ALA A 220 -0.64 21.22 5.90
N TYR A 221 -1.61 22.08 6.26
CA TYR A 221 -3.03 21.75 6.18
C TYR A 221 -3.62 22.26 4.87
N ASN A 222 -4.01 21.33 4.00
CA ASN A 222 -4.70 21.68 2.76
C ASN A 222 -6.18 21.93 3.05
N VAL A 223 -6.63 23.20 2.91
CA VAL A 223 -8.02 23.61 3.15
C VAL A 223 -9.03 22.83 2.30
N PRO A 224 -8.84 22.59 0.98
CA PRO A 224 -9.68 21.71 0.20
C PRO A 224 -9.87 20.31 0.80
N SER A 225 -8.80 19.67 1.27
CA SER A 225 -8.86 18.34 1.87
C SER A 225 -9.67 18.33 3.17
N ILE A 226 -9.53 19.36 4.01
CA ILE A 226 -10.33 19.54 5.22
C ILE A 226 -11.82 19.70 4.87
N VAL A 227 -12.14 20.52 3.88
CA VAL A 227 -13.52 20.74 3.43
C VAL A 227 -14.12 19.43 2.89
N ILE A 228 -13.38 18.69 2.08
CA ILE A 228 -13.80 17.37 1.57
C ILE A 228 -14.06 16.40 2.74
N ALA A 229 -13.15 16.32 3.70
CA ALA A 229 -13.27 15.44 4.86
C ALA A 229 -14.48 15.77 5.76
N LEU A 230 -14.91 17.03 5.82
CA LEU A 230 -16.11 17.45 6.57
C LEU A 230 -17.40 17.28 5.77
N VAL A 231 -17.40 17.69 4.50
CA VAL A 231 -18.62 17.78 3.69
C VAL A 231 -19.02 16.43 3.13
N VAL A 232 -18.08 15.66 2.57
CA VAL A 232 -18.41 14.40 1.87
C VAL A 232 -19.06 13.38 2.80
N PRO A 233 -18.51 13.03 3.99
CA PRO A 233 -19.16 12.08 4.88
C PRO A 233 -20.53 12.56 5.35
N THR A 234 -20.68 13.86 5.66
CA THR A 234 -21.95 14.45 6.10
C THR A 234 -23.02 14.36 5.01
N VAL A 235 -22.67 14.70 3.76
CA VAL A 235 -23.60 14.61 2.62
C VAL A 235 -23.99 13.16 2.36
N LEU A 236 -23.03 12.24 2.36
CA LEU A 236 -23.29 10.82 2.15
C LEU A 236 -24.19 10.23 3.24
N TYR A 237 -23.97 10.62 4.49
CA TYR A 237 -24.82 10.21 5.63
C TYR A 237 -26.25 10.73 5.47
N CYS A 238 -26.43 12.01 5.14
CA CYS A 238 -27.74 12.60 4.88
C CYS A 238 -28.44 11.97 3.68
N ALA A 239 -27.70 11.67 2.61
CA ALA A 239 -28.24 10.98 1.43
C ALA A 239 -28.71 9.58 1.76
N ALA A 240 -27.94 8.81 2.57
CA ALA A 240 -28.31 7.48 3.02
C ALA A 240 -29.64 7.51 3.79
N ILE A 241 -29.81 8.45 4.73
CA ILE A 241 -31.06 8.66 5.46
C ILE A 241 -32.21 9.01 4.52
N ALA A 242 -32.00 9.98 3.62
CA ALA A 242 -33.04 10.43 2.70
C ALA A 242 -33.53 9.28 1.80
N ILE A 243 -32.61 8.45 1.29
CA ILE A 243 -32.94 7.28 0.46
C ILE A 243 -33.76 6.26 1.26
N GLN A 244 -33.39 5.96 2.50
CA GLN A 244 -34.11 5.01 3.33
C GLN A 244 -35.50 5.51 3.71
N ALA A 245 -35.63 6.77 4.14
CA ALA A 245 -36.90 7.39 4.43
C ALA A 245 -37.81 7.44 3.20
N ALA A 246 -37.29 7.87 2.06
CA ALA A 246 -38.03 7.91 0.80
C ALA A 246 -38.52 6.53 0.35
N LYS A 247 -37.70 5.48 0.54
CA LYS A 247 -38.07 4.10 0.23
C LYS A 247 -39.23 3.59 1.09
N LEU A 248 -39.26 3.95 2.38
CA LEU A 248 -40.35 3.58 3.26
C LEU A 248 -41.61 4.38 3.00
N LEU A 249 -41.52 5.68 2.72
CA LEU A 249 -42.61 6.60 2.39
C LEU A 249 -43.24 6.36 0.99
N LYS A 250 -42.76 5.37 0.23
CA LYS A 250 -43.47 4.88 -0.97
C LYS A 250 -44.72 4.07 -0.62
N LYS A 251 -44.79 3.49 0.59
CA LYS A 251 -45.96 2.76 1.08
C LYS A 251 -47.12 3.72 1.37
N SER A 252 -48.35 3.22 1.36
CA SER A 252 -49.53 4.00 1.74
C SER A 252 -49.53 4.26 3.27
N PRO A 253 -50.17 5.35 3.75
CA PRO A 253 -50.34 5.58 5.19
C PRO A 253 -50.95 4.37 5.91
N VAL A 254 -51.96 3.73 5.30
CA VAL A 254 -52.64 2.56 5.85
C VAL A 254 -51.70 1.36 5.95
N ASP A 255 -50.84 1.13 4.97
CA ASP A 255 -49.86 0.03 5.01
C ASP A 255 -48.79 0.25 6.07
N LEU A 256 -48.43 1.52 6.34
CA LEU A 256 -47.47 1.88 7.40
C LEU A 256 -48.09 1.69 8.79
N LEU A 257 -49.39 1.99 8.95
CA LEU A 257 -50.11 1.84 10.21
C LEU A 257 -50.46 0.37 10.52
N ARG A 258 -50.79 -0.44 9.50
CA ARG A 258 -51.20 -1.84 9.66
C ARG A 258 -50.09 -2.83 9.99
N ASN A 259 -48.83 -2.43 9.97
CA ASN A 259 -47.68 -3.30 10.22
C ASN A 259 -47.83 -4.73 9.64
N THR A 260 -48.36 -4.84 8.40
CA THR A 260 -48.49 -6.12 7.71
C THR A 260 -47.08 -6.64 7.42
N GLY A 261 -46.49 -7.35 8.37
CA GLY A 261 -45.28 -8.13 8.17
C GLY A 261 -45.53 -9.05 6.99
N LYS A 262 -44.67 -8.96 5.98
CA LYS A 262 -44.71 -9.96 4.88
C LYS A 262 -44.51 -11.31 5.54
N ASP A 263 -45.56 -12.12 5.56
CA ASP A 263 -45.43 -13.54 5.84
C ASP A 263 -44.28 -14.09 5.04
N THR A 264 -43.20 -14.44 5.70
CA THR A 264 -42.07 -15.10 5.08
C THR A 264 -42.61 -16.43 4.57
N LYS A 265 -42.86 -16.52 3.26
CA LYS A 265 -43.18 -17.78 2.61
C LYS A 265 -42.11 -18.77 3.02
N THR A 266 -42.44 -19.64 3.98
CA THR A 266 -41.58 -20.73 4.42
C THR A 266 -41.38 -21.65 3.26
N VAL A 267 -40.30 -21.40 2.54
CA VAL A 267 -39.90 -22.21 1.39
C VAL A 267 -39.69 -23.63 1.90
N GLY A 268 -40.33 -24.60 1.23
CA GLY A 268 -40.21 -26.03 1.50
C GLY A 268 -38.81 -26.61 1.22
N VAL A 269 -37.79 -25.79 1.36
CA VAL A 269 -36.38 -26.14 1.17
C VAL A 269 -36.00 -27.18 2.23
N MET A 270 -35.50 -28.32 1.77
CA MET A 270 -35.01 -29.45 2.54
C MET A 270 -36.09 -30.44 3.10
N LYS A 271 -37.30 -30.47 2.60
CA LYS A 271 -38.26 -31.55 2.96
C LYS A 271 -37.71 -32.97 2.69
N LYS A 272 -36.83 -33.14 1.71
CA LYS A 272 -36.28 -34.46 1.27
C LYS A 272 -34.81 -34.69 1.71
N SER A 273 -34.22 -33.85 2.57
CA SER A 273 -32.83 -34.04 3.00
C SER A 273 -32.71 -34.97 4.22
N HIS A 274 -31.73 -35.87 4.24
CA HIS A 274 -31.40 -36.75 5.39
C HIS A 274 -30.56 -36.01 6.48
N ALA A 275 -30.35 -34.71 6.40
CA ALA A 275 -29.61 -33.94 7.39
C ALA A 275 -30.29 -33.92 8.77
N LYS A 276 -29.47 -33.86 9.84
CA LYS A 276 -29.96 -33.75 11.23
C LYS A 276 -30.91 -32.57 11.39
N THR A 277 -31.96 -32.72 12.21
CA THR A 277 -33.00 -31.70 12.48
C THR A 277 -32.41 -30.32 12.80
N GLN A 278 -31.34 -30.28 13.59
CA GLN A 278 -30.65 -29.03 13.93
C GLN A 278 -30.05 -28.32 12.70
N THR A 279 -29.45 -29.07 11.75
CA THR A 279 -28.90 -28.51 10.51
C THR A 279 -30.03 -27.98 9.62
N LYS A 280 -31.14 -28.73 9.50
CA LYS A 280 -32.32 -28.26 8.77
C LYS A 280 -32.88 -26.96 9.33
N MET A 281 -32.95 -26.82 10.67
CA MET A 281 -33.42 -25.61 11.34
C MET A 281 -32.46 -24.42 11.07
N ARG A 282 -31.15 -24.65 11.14
CA ARG A 282 -30.13 -23.62 10.86
C ARG A 282 -30.23 -23.10 9.42
N VAL A 283 -30.24 -23.99 8.44
CA VAL A 283 -30.37 -23.61 7.02
C VAL A 283 -31.70 -22.90 6.75
N ARG A 284 -32.80 -23.37 7.34
CA ARG A 284 -34.12 -22.72 7.22
C ARG A 284 -34.13 -21.32 7.84
N SER A 285 -33.43 -21.10 8.95
CA SER A 285 -33.30 -19.77 9.58
C SER A 285 -32.49 -18.79 8.70
N VAL A 286 -31.44 -19.27 8.01
CA VAL A 286 -30.65 -18.46 7.08
C VAL A 286 -31.48 -18.09 5.85
N ILE A 287 -32.15 -19.05 5.22
CA ILE A 287 -32.94 -18.84 3.99
C ILE A 287 -34.26 -18.10 4.30
N GLY A 288 -34.85 -18.32 5.46
CA GLY A 288 -36.09 -17.68 5.89
C GLY A 288 -35.98 -16.17 6.11
N HIS A 289 -34.77 -15.68 6.40
CA HIS A 289 -34.50 -14.26 6.61
C HIS A 289 -33.34 -13.77 5.74
N PRO A 290 -33.52 -13.74 4.40
CA PRO A 290 -32.41 -13.48 3.47
C PRO A 290 -31.76 -12.11 3.69
N GLY A 291 -32.54 -11.08 4.02
CA GLY A 291 -32.00 -9.75 4.30
C GLY A 291 -31.01 -9.73 5.47
N ARG A 292 -31.33 -10.44 6.57
CA ARG A 292 -30.45 -10.58 7.72
C ARG A 292 -29.18 -11.35 7.37
N SER A 293 -29.33 -12.44 6.66
CA SER A 293 -28.22 -13.31 6.26
C SER A 293 -27.24 -12.60 5.33
N ILE A 294 -27.74 -11.84 4.36
CA ILE A 294 -26.91 -11.01 3.46
C ILE A 294 -26.13 -9.96 4.26
N VAL A 295 -26.80 -9.27 5.19
CA VAL A 295 -26.17 -8.25 6.03
C VAL A 295 -25.03 -8.85 6.87
N THR A 296 -25.29 -10.01 7.50
CA THR A 296 -24.27 -10.69 8.31
C THR A 296 -23.10 -11.17 7.46
N ALA A 297 -23.37 -11.82 6.33
CA ALA A 297 -22.32 -12.28 5.43
C ALA A 297 -21.49 -11.11 4.86
N PHE A 298 -22.14 -9.99 4.54
CA PHE A 298 -21.47 -8.78 4.10
C PHE A 298 -20.55 -8.20 5.19
N GLY A 299 -21.03 -8.11 6.44
CA GLY A 299 -20.21 -7.61 7.55
C GLY A 299 -18.99 -8.48 7.84
N VAL A 300 -19.16 -9.82 7.74
CA VAL A 300 -18.02 -10.74 7.84
C VAL A 300 -17.08 -10.57 6.64
N ALA A 301 -17.62 -10.40 5.43
CA ALA A 301 -16.81 -10.17 4.24
C ALA A 301 -15.98 -8.89 4.34
N VAL A 302 -16.55 -7.84 4.91
CA VAL A 302 -15.82 -6.58 5.19
C VAL A 302 -14.70 -6.79 6.20
N ALA A 303 -14.98 -7.49 7.32
CA ALA A 303 -13.97 -7.79 8.32
C ALA A 303 -12.84 -8.64 7.72
N ALA A 304 -13.19 -9.69 6.97
CA ALA A 304 -12.24 -10.54 6.27
C ALA A 304 -11.43 -9.76 5.21
N PHE A 305 -12.09 -8.89 4.45
CA PHE A 305 -11.43 -8.00 3.48
C PHE A 305 -10.36 -7.14 4.15
N CYS A 306 -10.69 -6.44 5.24
CA CYS A 306 -9.72 -5.58 5.94
C CYS A 306 -8.53 -6.37 6.48
N ILE A 307 -8.79 -7.53 7.11
CA ILE A 307 -7.74 -8.40 7.67
C ILE A 307 -6.86 -8.99 6.57
N LEU A 308 -7.48 -9.58 5.54
CA LEU A 308 -6.75 -10.24 4.46
C LEU A 308 -5.94 -9.26 3.60
N THR A 309 -6.41 -8.02 3.42
CA THR A 309 -5.67 -7.01 2.66
C THR A 309 -4.29 -6.75 3.26
N GLY A 310 -4.20 -6.61 4.60
CA GLY A 310 -2.92 -6.45 5.29
C GLY A 310 -1.99 -7.66 5.08
N PHE A 311 -2.50 -8.87 5.30
CA PHE A 311 -1.71 -10.09 5.14
C PHE A 311 -1.28 -10.36 3.69
N ILE A 312 -2.17 -10.18 2.71
CA ILE A 312 -1.82 -10.37 1.29
C ILE A 312 -0.75 -9.37 0.89
N MET A 313 -0.88 -8.12 1.33
CA MET A 313 0.12 -7.10 1.05
C MET A 313 1.48 -7.46 1.64
N LYS A 314 1.51 -7.88 2.90
CA LYS A 314 2.73 -8.33 3.56
C LYS A 314 3.38 -9.50 2.83
N ASP A 315 2.63 -10.59 2.58
CA ASP A 315 3.14 -11.76 1.87
C ASP A 315 3.65 -11.42 0.46
N SER A 316 2.98 -10.49 -0.21
CA SER A 316 3.37 -10.03 -1.55
C SER A 316 4.69 -9.25 -1.51
N LEU A 317 4.84 -8.37 -0.53
CA LEU A 317 6.07 -7.60 -0.34
C LEU A 317 7.24 -8.48 0.09
N ASP A 318 7.02 -9.37 1.06
CA ASP A 318 8.04 -10.36 1.48
C ASP A 318 8.49 -11.22 0.29
N THR A 319 7.57 -11.63 -0.57
CA THR A 319 7.89 -12.41 -1.77
C THR A 319 8.64 -11.57 -2.81
N LEU A 320 8.29 -10.29 -2.98
CA LEU A 320 8.99 -9.38 -3.88
C LEU A 320 10.44 -9.17 -3.43
N MET A 321 10.64 -8.92 -2.14
CA MET A 321 11.98 -8.64 -1.59
C MET A 321 12.88 -9.87 -1.56
N HIS A 322 12.41 -10.98 -0.98
CA HIS A 322 13.26 -12.18 -0.83
C HIS A 322 13.27 -13.08 -2.08
N GLY A 323 12.18 -13.12 -2.85
CA GLY A 323 12.06 -13.95 -4.04
C GLY A 323 12.44 -13.25 -5.34
N GLY A 324 12.19 -11.95 -5.45
CA GLY A 324 12.42 -11.17 -6.67
C GLY A 324 13.91 -11.00 -6.98
N LEU A 325 14.70 -10.56 -5.98
CA LEU A 325 16.14 -10.29 -6.14
C LEU A 325 16.95 -11.55 -6.44
N THR A 326 16.60 -12.67 -5.83
CA THR A 326 17.37 -13.93 -5.93
C THR A 326 16.87 -14.87 -7.02
N SER A 327 15.69 -14.60 -7.62
CA SER A 327 15.11 -15.50 -8.64
C SER A 327 15.69 -15.31 -10.03
N SER A 328 16.07 -14.07 -10.39
CA SER A 328 16.57 -13.71 -11.71
C SER A 328 18.09 -13.56 -11.77
N ILE A 329 18.76 -13.29 -10.65
CA ILE A 329 20.20 -13.02 -10.55
C ILE A 329 20.82 -14.06 -9.61
N LYS A 330 21.88 -14.74 -10.06
CA LYS A 330 22.55 -15.82 -9.34
C LYS A 330 23.97 -15.49 -8.90
N TYR A 331 24.48 -14.31 -9.21
CA TYR A 331 25.76 -13.83 -8.67
C TYR A 331 25.54 -13.19 -7.30
N GLU A 332 26.55 -13.22 -6.44
CA GLU A 332 26.52 -12.56 -5.14
C GLU A 332 27.23 -11.21 -5.19
N TYR A 333 28.32 -11.10 -5.95
CA TYR A 333 29.16 -9.90 -6.01
C TYR A 333 29.08 -9.24 -7.39
N LEU A 334 28.88 -7.93 -7.38
CA LEU A 334 28.96 -7.06 -8.56
C LEU A 334 30.03 -6.00 -8.29
N TYR A 335 31.09 -6.01 -9.07
CA TYR A 335 32.15 -5.02 -9.05
C TYR A 335 31.98 -4.10 -10.26
N ARG A 336 31.67 -2.84 -10.02
CA ARG A 336 31.63 -1.81 -11.07
C ARG A 336 33.01 -1.21 -11.23
N LEU A 337 33.52 -1.13 -12.45
CA LEU A 337 34.84 -0.62 -12.76
C LEU A 337 34.83 0.91 -12.95
N ASN A 338 35.98 1.53 -12.68
CA ASN A 338 36.19 2.98 -12.91
C ASN A 338 36.28 3.35 -14.39
N SER A 339 36.63 2.40 -15.23
CA SER A 339 36.79 2.58 -16.68
C SER A 339 36.25 1.40 -17.46
N LEU A 340 35.94 1.62 -18.72
CA LEU A 340 35.59 0.56 -19.64
C LEU A 340 36.84 -0.27 -19.93
N GLU A 341 36.69 -1.59 -19.86
CA GLU A 341 37.74 -2.56 -20.21
C GLU A 341 37.28 -3.48 -21.33
N GLU A 342 38.19 -4.16 -21.98
CA GLU A 342 37.93 -5.02 -23.13
C GLU A 342 38.40 -6.46 -22.88
N GLY A 343 37.77 -7.40 -23.58
CA GLY A 343 38.12 -8.81 -23.51
C GLY A 343 37.45 -9.61 -22.39
N THR A 344 38.23 -10.45 -21.72
CA THR A 344 37.75 -11.30 -20.63
C THR A 344 38.50 -10.98 -19.34
N PRO A 345 37.84 -10.74 -18.22
CA PRO A 345 38.50 -10.48 -16.94
C PRO A 345 39.30 -11.69 -16.47
N GLU A 346 40.38 -11.47 -15.75
CA GLU A 346 41.21 -12.55 -15.16
C GLU A 346 40.46 -13.36 -14.10
N GLN A 347 39.53 -12.72 -13.41
CA GLN A 347 38.67 -13.33 -12.38
C GLN A 347 37.23 -12.88 -12.60
N GLY A 348 36.28 -13.78 -12.33
CA GLY A 348 34.85 -13.50 -12.48
C GLY A 348 34.38 -13.50 -13.93
N GLU A 349 33.17 -13.01 -14.16
CA GLU A 349 32.52 -12.93 -15.46
C GLU A 349 32.29 -11.46 -15.85
N ALA A 350 32.58 -11.13 -17.11
CA ALA A 350 32.36 -9.79 -17.66
C ALA A 350 30.86 -9.50 -17.85
N LEU A 351 30.43 -8.34 -17.40
CA LEU A 351 29.09 -7.81 -17.61
C LEU A 351 29.20 -6.37 -18.12
N PHE A 352 28.40 -6.05 -19.13
CA PHE A 352 28.27 -4.68 -19.61
C PHE A 352 26.94 -4.09 -19.17
N GLN A 353 26.95 -2.94 -18.49
CA GLN A 353 25.74 -2.23 -18.06
C GLN A 353 25.73 -0.81 -18.62
N ASN A 354 24.60 -0.40 -19.21
CA ASN A 354 24.38 0.97 -19.59
C ASN A 354 22.93 1.38 -19.35
N TYR A 355 22.72 2.64 -18.96
CA TYR A 355 21.40 3.18 -18.60
C TYR A 355 20.87 4.04 -19.74
N TYR A 356 19.55 3.93 -19.96
CA TYR A 356 18.83 4.62 -21.03
C TYR A 356 17.57 5.28 -20.47
N GLU A 357 17.15 6.38 -21.10
CA GLU A 357 15.87 7.03 -20.84
C GLU A 357 14.80 6.49 -21.78
N VAL A 358 13.66 6.08 -21.24
CA VAL A 358 12.48 5.68 -22.01
C VAL A 358 11.52 6.88 -22.03
N GLU A 359 11.09 7.30 -23.22
CA GLU A 359 10.25 8.48 -23.37
C GLU A 359 8.94 8.36 -22.57
N GLY A 360 8.63 9.40 -21.80
CA GLY A 360 7.44 9.44 -20.94
C GLY A 360 7.55 8.70 -19.61
N ASN A 361 8.71 8.12 -19.27
CA ASN A 361 8.95 7.42 -18.02
C ASN A 361 10.08 8.07 -17.21
N THR A 362 9.94 8.06 -15.88
CA THR A 362 10.98 8.54 -14.96
C THR A 362 11.97 7.44 -14.57
N ILE A 363 11.58 6.18 -14.71
CA ILE A 363 12.42 5.03 -14.43
C ILE A 363 13.33 4.75 -15.63
N GLN A 364 14.62 4.64 -15.36
CA GLN A 364 15.61 4.33 -16.37
C GLN A 364 15.64 2.84 -16.69
N LEU A 365 15.87 2.52 -17.96
CA LEU A 365 16.11 1.17 -18.44
C LEU A 365 17.60 0.86 -18.35
N CYS A 366 17.98 -0.23 -17.70
CA CYS A 366 19.37 -0.69 -17.69
C CYS A 366 19.56 -1.87 -18.68
N ALA A 367 20.32 -1.66 -19.73
CA ALA A 367 20.70 -2.76 -20.61
C ALA A 367 21.80 -3.60 -19.95
N GLN A 368 21.57 -4.91 -19.92
CA GLN A 368 22.46 -5.94 -19.36
C GLN A 368 23.08 -6.74 -20.51
N GLY A 369 24.32 -6.46 -20.82
CA GLY A 369 25.10 -7.20 -21.83
C GLY A 369 25.73 -8.46 -21.24
N ILE A 370 25.07 -9.59 -21.45
CA ILE A 370 25.38 -10.88 -20.81
C ILE A 370 26.38 -11.65 -21.68
N SER A 371 27.35 -12.32 -21.05
CA SER A 371 28.29 -13.23 -21.73
C SER A 371 27.57 -14.50 -22.18
N LYS A 372 27.94 -15.06 -23.35
CA LYS A 372 27.25 -16.22 -23.95
C LYS A 372 27.23 -17.47 -23.06
N ASP A 373 28.23 -17.64 -22.21
CA ASP A 373 28.38 -18.79 -21.31
C ASP A 373 28.00 -18.46 -19.86
N SER A 374 27.24 -17.38 -19.64
CA SER A 374 26.88 -16.93 -18.29
C SER A 374 26.04 -17.95 -17.54
N LYS A 375 26.39 -18.16 -16.26
CA LYS A 375 25.65 -19.02 -15.32
C LYS A 375 24.79 -18.21 -14.34
N TYR A 376 24.89 -16.90 -14.37
CA TYR A 376 24.35 -16.00 -13.37
C TYR A 376 23.00 -15.38 -13.74
N PHE A 377 22.59 -15.54 -14.98
CA PHE A 377 21.34 -14.98 -15.49
C PHE A 377 20.30 -16.07 -15.82
N PRO A 378 19.02 -15.72 -15.93
CA PRO A 378 17.99 -16.65 -16.37
C PRO A 378 18.32 -17.24 -17.76
N ASP A 379 17.99 -18.48 -17.95
CA ASP A 379 18.15 -19.21 -19.21
C ASP A 379 16.85 -19.32 -20.01
N LYS A 380 15.71 -18.88 -19.43
CA LYS A 380 14.38 -18.99 -20.03
C LYS A 380 13.53 -17.76 -19.81
N THR A 381 12.61 -17.54 -20.75
CA THR A 381 11.52 -16.56 -20.64
C THR A 381 10.38 -17.10 -19.75
N ASP A 382 9.43 -16.23 -19.40
CA ASP A 382 8.17 -16.61 -18.71
C ASP A 382 7.38 -17.67 -19.48
N GLY A 383 7.49 -17.68 -20.83
CA GLY A 383 6.87 -18.69 -21.70
C GLY A 383 7.60 -20.04 -21.69
N GLY A 384 8.77 -20.15 -21.04
CA GLY A 384 9.59 -21.36 -20.99
C GLY A 384 10.55 -21.53 -22.16
N ASP A 385 10.58 -20.57 -23.10
CA ASP A 385 11.51 -20.56 -24.24
C ASP A 385 12.91 -20.18 -23.76
N ALA A 386 13.95 -20.81 -24.35
CA ALA A 386 15.34 -20.48 -24.05
C ALA A 386 15.68 -19.04 -24.51
N LEU A 387 16.50 -18.34 -23.72
CA LEU A 387 16.99 -17.02 -24.11
C LEU A 387 18.02 -17.17 -25.24
N ASP A 388 17.81 -16.42 -26.30
CA ASP A 388 18.72 -16.23 -27.41
C ASP A 388 19.38 -14.86 -27.25
N LEU A 389 20.64 -14.81 -26.83
CA LEU A 389 21.34 -13.57 -26.53
C LEU A 389 21.58 -12.67 -27.77
N ASP A 390 21.27 -13.16 -28.98
CA ASP A 390 21.24 -12.31 -30.17
C ASP A 390 19.94 -11.47 -30.26
N LYS A 391 19.01 -11.62 -29.31
CA LYS A 391 17.73 -10.91 -29.21
C LYS A 391 17.64 -10.09 -27.93
N TYR A 392 16.52 -9.34 -27.80
CA TYR A 392 16.26 -8.45 -26.68
C TYR A 392 15.07 -8.95 -25.84
N TYR A 393 15.26 -8.98 -24.53
CA TYR A 393 14.27 -9.44 -23.57
C TYR A 393 14.09 -8.41 -22.46
N LEU A 394 12.85 -8.14 -22.07
CA LEU A 394 12.57 -7.27 -20.93
C LEU A 394 12.26 -8.08 -19.68
N THR A 395 12.62 -7.53 -18.54
CA THR A 395 12.11 -8.02 -17.26
C THR A 395 10.61 -7.74 -17.11
N SER A 396 9.91 -8.51 -16.27
CA SER A 396 8.47 -8.33 -16.00
C SER A 396 8.19 -6.91 -15.47
N ALA A 397 9.07 -6.39 -14.59
CA ALA A 397 8.98 -5.03 -14.08
C ALA A 397 9.08 -4.00 -15.20
N ALA A 398 10.10 -4.10 -16.07
CA ALA A 398 10.28 -3.20 -17.21
C ALA A 398 9.11 -3.26 -18.20
N ALA A 399 8.62 -4.47 -18.51
CA ALA A 399 7.50 -4.67 -19.41
C ALA A 399 6.22 -3.98 -18.90
N GLN A 400 5.94 -4.07 -17.60
CA GLN A 400 4.82 -3.39 -16.97
C GLN A 400 5.03 -1.87 -16.94
N THR A 401 6.19 -1.40 -16.46
CA THR A 401 6.52 0.02 -16.31
C THR A 401 6.45 0.79 -17.64
N TYR A 402 6.91 0.16 -18.73
CA TYR A 402 6.88 0.80 -20.06
C TYR A 402 5.66 0.41 -20.90
N GLY A 403 4.78 -0.45 -20.39
CA GLY A 403 3.58 -0.91 -21.11
C GLY A 403 3.88 -1.75 -22.36
N ILE A 404 5.02 -2.44 -22.40
CA ILE A 404 5.53 -3.20 -23.56
C ILE A 404 5.19 -4.69 -23.42
N LYS A 405 4.82 -5.31 -24.52
CA LYS A 405 4.54 -6.75 -24.62
C LYS A 405 5.53 -7.43 -25.55
N THR A 406 5.59 -8.76 -25.47
CA THR A 406 6.35 -9.57 -26.42
C THR A 406 5.93 -9.27 -27.86
N GLY A 407 6.87 -8.93 -28.71
CA GLY A 407 6.68 -8.55 -30.11
C GLY A 407 6.59 -7.04 -30.35
N ASP A 408 6.42 -6.22 -29.30
CA ASP A 408 6.40 -4.77 -29.43
C ASP A 408 7.80 -4.19 -29.64
N THR A 409 7.86 -2.96 -30.16
CA THR A 409 9.10 -2.20 -30.31
C THR A 409 9.23 -1.19 -29.18
N LEU A 410 10.31 -1.29 -28.40
CA LEU A 410 10.67 -0.33 -27.37
C LEU A 410 11.60 0.74 -27.96
N THR A 411 11.26 2.00 -27.74
CA THR A 411 12.08 3.17 -28.11
C THR A 411 12.69 3.78 -26.84
N PHE A 412 14.00 3.97 -26.84
CA PHE A 412 14.73 4.56 -25.72
C PHE A 412 15.94 5.34 -26.21
N SER A 413 16.46 6.24 -25.39
CA SER A 413 17.58 7.11 -25.75
C SER A 413 18.75 6.94 -24.78
N ASN A 414 19.95 6.97 -25.28
CA ASN A 414 21.16 7.01 -24.45
C ASN A 414 21.19 8.33 -23.66
N ILE A 415 21.51 8.25 -22.38
CA ILE A 415 21.50 9.41 -21.46
C ILE A 415 22.57 10.44 -21.86
N ALA A 416 23.72 9.99 -22.35
CA ALA A 416 24.87 10.86 -22.65
C ALA A 416 24.72 11.63 -23.97
N ASP A 417 24.46 10.90 -25.06
CA ASP A 417 24.44 11.45 -26.42
C ASP A 417 23.04 11.65 -27.02
N LEU A 418 22.00 11.29 -26.30
CA LEU A 418 20.59 11.37 -26.70
C LEU A 418 20.24 10.55 -27.95
N LYS A 419 21.12 9.65 -28.36
CA LYS A 419 20.90 8.79 -29.53
C LYS A 419 19.73 7.86 -29.28
N GLU A 420 18.73 7.91 -30.14
CA GLU A 420 17.53 7.06 -30.07
C GLU A 420 17.82 5.66 -30.61
N HIS A 421 17.33 4.67 -29.88
CA HIS A 421 17.41 3.26 -30.26
C HIS A 421 15.99 2.67 -30.29
N LYS A 422 15.79 1.72 -31.22
CA LYS A 422 14.55 0.97 -31.40
C LYS A 422 14.87 -0.51 -31.43
N VAL A 423 14.33 -1.26 -30.49
CA VAL A 423 14.53 -2.71 -30.42
C VAL A 423 13.20 -3.44 -30.32
N THR A 424 13.10 -4.58 -30.98
CA THR A 424 11.91 -5.44 -30.87
C THR A 424 12.09 -6.42 -29.71
N ILE A 425 11.14 -6.47 -28.79
CA ILE A 425 11.20 -7.32 -27.59
C ILE A 425 10.75 -8.74 -27.96
N SER A 426 11.66 -9.69 -27.86
CA SER A 426 11.44 -11.10 -28.23
C SER A 426 10.76 -11.92 -27.14
N GLY A 427 10.80 -11.47 -25.89
CA GLY A 427 10.15 -12.14 -24.77
C GLY A 427 10.32 -11.37 -23.47
N ILE A 428 9.64 -11.86 -22.43
CA ILE A 428 9.69 -11.30 -21.07
C ILE A 428 10.32 -12.34 -20.15
N VAL A 429 11.16 -11.89 -19.23
CA VAL A 429 11.85 -12.70 -18.21
C VAL A 429 11.28 -12.34 -16.84
N THR A 430 11.00 -13.34 -16.01
CA THR A 430 10.49 -13.12 -14.66
C THR A 430 11.54 -12.42 -13.79
N ASP A 431 11.42 -11.12 -13.69
CA ASP A 431 12.11 -10.28 -12.71
C ASP A 431 11.20 -9.11 -12.38
N ASN A 432 10.71 -9.09 -11.15
CA ASN A 432 9.73 -8.12 -10.68
C ASN A 432 10.38 -6.92 -9.96
N THR A 433 11.71 -6.92 -9.85
CA THR A 433 12.45 -5.94 -9.03
C THR A 433 13.28 -4.96 -9.84
N HIS A 434 13.62 -5.30 -11.09
CA HIS A 434 14.51 -4.48 -11.90
C HIS A 434 13.94 -4.17 -13.28
N CYS A 435 14.16 -2.95 -13.76
CA CYS A 435 13.86 -2.57 -15.13
C CYS A 435 15.08 -2.84 -16.03
N TYR A 436 15.27 -4.12 -16.41
CA TYR A 436 16.39 -4.55 -17.23
C TYR A 436 15.97 -4.92 -18.65
N LEU A 437 16.89 -4.66 -19.59
CA LEU A 437 16.89 -5.17 -20.95
C LEU A 437 18.03 -6.19 -21.09
N TYR A 438 17.69 -7.47 -21.13
CA TYR A 438 18.66 -8.56 -21.30
C TYR A 438 18.96 -8.77 -22.77
N THR A 439 20.23 -8.84 -23.11
CA THR A 439 20.75 -9.18 -24.43
C THR A 439 22.20 -9.64 -24.33
N GLY A 440 22.79 -10.12 -25.43
CA GLY A 440 24.21 -10.44 -25.45
C GLY A 440 25.09 -9.20 -25.34
N ARG A 441 26.31 -9.37 -24.82
CA ARG A 441 27.27 -8.29 -24.64
C ARG A 441 27.52 -7.52 -25.91
N GLU A 442 27.68 -8.20 -27.04
CA GLU A 442 27.86 -7.58 -28.36
C GLU A 442 26.72 -6.62 -28.74
N ASN A 443 25.47 -6.99 -28.48
CA ASN A 443 24.32 -6.13 -28.74
C ASN A 443 24.25 -4.93 -27.78
N ALA A 444 24.52 -5.16 -26.50
CA ALA A 444 24.47 -4.10 -25.49
C ALA A 444 25.58 -3.04 -25.72
N THR A 445 26.77 -3.49 -26.06
CA THR A 445 27.91 -2.59 -26.44
C THR A 445 27.65 -1.83 -27.73
N ALA A 446 27.03 -2.47 -28.73
CA ALA A 446 26.61 -1.81 -29.98
C ALA A 446 25.56 -0.71 -29.71
N LEU A 447 24.62 -0.90 -28.78
CA LEU A 447 23.67 0.14 -28.34
C LEU A 447 24.39 1.33 -27.67
N ALA A 448 25.47 1.07 -26.96
CA ALA A 448 26.28 2.11 -26.32
C ALA A 448 27.31 2.75 -27.25
N GLY A 449 27.56 2.17 -28.43
CA GLY A 449 28.55 2.65 -29.38
C GLY A 449 30.01 2.41 -28.98
N VAL A 450 30.26 1.34 -28.20
CA VAL A 450 31.59 0.93 -27.73
C VAL A 450 32.00 -0.42 -28.33
N ASP A 451 33.23 -0.83 -28.10
CA ASP A 451 33.77 -2.08 -28.66
C ASP A 451 32.97 -3.31 -28.21
N SER A 452 32.84 -4.29 -29.09
CA SER A 452 31.94 -5.43 -28.93
C SER A 452 32.27 -6.33 -27.74
N ASP A 453 33.48 -6.35 -27.26
CA ASP A 453 34.00 -7.11 -26.13
C ASP A 453 34.25 -6.25 -24.88
N ALA A 454 33.77 -4.98 -24.90
CA ALA A 454 33.87 -4.08 -23.77
C ALA A 454 32.99 -4.54 -22.60
N TYR A 455 33.46 -4.28 -21.37
CA TYR A 455 32.73 -4.48 -20.13
C TYR A 455 33.09 -3.40 -19.10
N ASN A 456 32.16 -3.12 -18.20
CA ASN A 456 32.34 -2.14 -17.12
C ASN A 456 31.95 -2.72 -15.75
N CYS A 457 31.57 -3.98 -15.69
CA CYS A 457 31.27 -4.70 -14.46
C CYS A 457 31.88 -6.09 -14.49
N ILE A 458 32.24 -6.59 -13.32
CA ILE A 458 32.65 -7.97 -13.09
C ILE A 458 31.69 -8.56 -12.07
N ILE A 459 31.19 -9.76 -12.32
CA ILE A 459 30.27 -10.48 -11.42
C ILE A 459 30.85 -11.85 -11.04
N ASP A 460 30.61 -12.26 -9.81
CA ASP A 460 30.94 -13.60 -9.34
C ASP A 460 30.05 -14.00 -8.16
N LYS A 461 30.08 -15.27 -7.82
CA LYS A 461 29.45 -15.82 -6.62
C LYS A 461 30.35 -15.66 -5.39
N ASP A 462 31.64 -15.68 -5.58
CA ASP A 462 32.66 -15.60 -4.55
C ASP A 462 33.33 -14.21 -4.56
N VAL A 463 33.94 -13.84 -3.42
CA VAL A 463 34.68 -12.59 -3.29
C VAL A 463 35.91 -12.60 -4.21
N LEU A 464 36.06 -11.60 -5.04
CA LEU A 464 37.20 -11.45 -5.92
C LEU A 464 38.28 -10.53 -5.31
N SER A 465 39.54 -10.86 -5.55
CA SER A 465 40.67 -10.01 -5.15
C SER A 465 41.06 -9.08 -6.28
N LEU A 466 40.24 -8.05 -6.52
CA LEU A 466 40.50 -7.04 -7.55
C LEU A 466 41.34 -5.89 -7.00
N ASN A 467 42.12 -5.24 -7.89
CA ASN A 467 42.81 -4.00 -7.52
C ASN A 467 41.78 -2.90 -7.18
N LYS A 468 41.86 -2.36 -5.97
CA LYS A 468 40.94 -1.32 -5.50
C LYS A 468 40.90 -0.07 -6.37
N ASP A 469 42.02 0.29 -7.02
CA ASP A 469 42.07 1.44 -7.94
C ASP A 469 41.24 1.25 -9.23
N ARG A 470 40.89 -0.01 -9.57
CA ARG A 470 40.04 -0.34 -10.73
C ARG A 470 38.56 -0.35 -10.39
N VAL A 471 38.19 -0.50 -9.13
CA VAL A 471 36.82 -0.75 -8.68
C VAL A 471 36.19 0.56 -8.18
N ALA A 472 35.17 1.03 -8.89
CA ALA A 472 34.38 2.18 -8.48
C ALA A 472 33.44 1.86 -7.31
N SER A 473 32.82 0.69 -7.35
CA SER A 473 31.94 0.19 -6.27
C SER A 473 31.84 -1.33 -6.27
N GLU A 474 31.72 -1.88 -5.09
CA GLU A 474 31.37 -3.27 -4.82
C GLU A 474 29.95 -3.32 -4.25
N THR A 475 29.13 -4.20 -4.79
CA THR A 475 27.74 -4.40 -4.33
C THR A 475 27.53 -5.89 -4.15
N THR A 476 26.92 -6.30 -3.03
CA THR A 476 26.54 -7.71 -2.81
C THR A 476 25.03 -7.84 -2.83
N MET A 477 24.52 -8.93 -3.40
CA MET A 477 23.08 -9.18 -3.47
C MET A 477 22.47 -9.37 -2.09
N THR A 478 23.19 -10.01 -1.16
CA THR A 478 22.74 -10.13 0.24
C THR A 478 22.59 -8.77 0.90
N VAL A 479 23.58 -7.88 0.79
CA VAL A 479 23.51 -6.53 1.37
C VAL A 479 22.41 -5.72 0.69
N THR A 480 22.20 -5.87 -0.61
CA THR A 480 21.11 -5.21 -1.34
C THR A 480 19.74 -5.68 -0.82
N ALA A 481 19.57 -6.98 -0.59
CA ALA A 481 18.34 -7.55 -0.05
C ALA A 481 18.06 -7.07 1.37
N ASP A 482 19.06 -7.13 2.26
CA ASP A 482 18.94 -6.67 3.65
C ASP A 482 18.61 -5.17 3.72
N THR A 483 19.19 -4.39 2.82
CA THR A 483 18.92 -2.96 2.74
C THR A 483 17.52 -2.67 2.24
N MET A 484 17.06 -3.36 1.21
CA MET A 484 15.68 -3.27 0.75
C MET A 484 14.70 -3.68 1.85
N GLU A 485 15.02 -4.70 2.64
CA GLU A 485 14.20 -5.10 3.79
C GLU A 485 14.13 -3.96 4.84
N ASN A 486 15.25 -3.33 5.14
CA ASN A 486 15.30 -2.20 6.07
C ASN A 486 14.51 -0.99 5.53
N MET A 487 14.65 -0.65 4.25
CA MET A 487 13.88 0.41 3.59
C MET A 487 12.37 0.14 3.59
N MET A 488 11.97 -1.14 3.61
CA MET A 488 10.55 -1.53 3.70
C MET A 488 10.02 -1.55 5.14
N GLY A 489 10.84 -1.27 6.15
CA GLY A 489 10.43 -1.18 7.56
C GLY A 489 9.21 -0.27 7.79
N PRO A 490 9.16 0.96 7.24
CA PRO A 490 7.97 1.83 7.29
C PRO A 490 6.73 1.17 6.68
N MET A 491 6.87 0.52 5.55
CA MET A 491 5.78 -0.20 4.88
C MET A 491 5.23 -1.33 5.76
N HIS A 492 6.10 -2.14 6.37
CA HIS A 492 5.70 -3.20 7.31
C HIS A 492 4.91 -2.63 8.49
N THR A 493 5.32 -1.51 9.04
CA THR A 493 4.59 -0.87 10.15
C THR A 493 3.25 -0.33 9.72
N ILE A 494 3.15 0.29 8.54
CA ILE A 494 1.87 0.71 7.98
C ILE A 494 0.94 -0.49 7.81
N MET A 495 1.43 -1.62 7.31
CA MET A 495 0.64 -2.85 7.18
C MET A 495 0.13 -3.36 8.53
N VAL A 496 0.95 -3.39 9.56
CA VAL A 496 0.53 -3.76 10.93
C VAL A 496 -0.55 -2.80 11.45
N ILE A 497 -0.42 -1.50 11.21
CA ILE A 497 -1.45 -0.52 11.55
C ILE A 497 -2.75 -0.83 10.80
N PHE A 498 -2.70 -1.13 9.52
CA PHE A 498 -3.88 -1.52 8.74
C PHE A 498 -4.52 -2.82 9.24
N GLU A 499 -3.73 -3.82 9.62
CA GLU A 499 -4.23 -5.05 10.23
C GLU A 499 -4.97 -4.76 11.54
N ILE A 500 -4.39 -3.95 12.43
CA ILE A 500 -5.01 -3.56 13.71
C ILE A 500 -6.31 -2.78 13.45
N VAL A 501 -6.29 -1.80 12.56
CA VAL A 501 -7.49 -1.03 12.17
C VAL A 501 -8.53 -1.95 11.56
N GLY A 502 -8.13 -2.90 10.70
CA GLY A 502 -9.02 -3.90 10.10
C GLY A 502 -9.70 -4.78 11.16
N VAL A 503 -8.94 -5.27 12.14
CA VAL A 503 -9.50 -6.05 13.28
C VAL A 503 -10.48 -5.21 14.09
N VAL A 504 -10.13 -3.99 14.46
CA VAL A 504 -10.98 -3.08 15.24
C VAL A 504 -12.27 -2.76 14.49
N LEU A 505 -12.17 -2.41 13.21
CA LEU A 505 -13.33 -2.18 12.34
C LEU A 505 -14.19 -3.45 12.23
N GLY A 506 -13.57 -4.60 12.04
CA GLY A 506 -14.24 -5.89 11.96
C GLY A 506 -15.06 -6.19 13.22
N VAL A 507 -14.46 -6.02 14.40
CA VAL A 507 -15.18 -6.17 15.69
C VAL A 507 -16.36 -5.22 15.77
N PHE A 508 -16.15 -3.95 15.42
CA PHE A 508 -17.18 -2.93 15.49
C PHE A 508 -18.35 -3.20 14.54
N VAL A 509 -18.04 -3.54 13.29
CA VAL A 509 -19.03 -3.87 12.26
C VAL A 509 -19.86 -5.09 12.67
N LEU A 510 -19.21 -6.16 13.09
CA LEU A 510 -19.88 -7.39 13.51
C LEU A 510 -20.68 -7.17 14.80
N TYR A 511 -20.16 -6.39 15.74
CA TYR A 511 -20.90 -5.99 16.92
C TYR A 511 -22.22 -5.28 16.57
N LEU A 512 -22.19 -4.29 15.65
CA LEU A 512 -23.37 -3.58 15.20
C LEU A 512 -24.39 -4.52 14.54
N ILE A 513 -23.92 -5.43 13.69
CA ILE A 513 -24.79 -6.40 12.99
C ILE A 513 -25.43 -7.38 13.97
N ILE A 514 -24.64 -7.94 14.89
CA ILE A 514 -25.17 -8.87 15.89
C ILE A 514 -26.13 -8.15 16.84
N ASN A 515 -25.84 -6.92 17.23
CA ASN A 515 -26.75 -6.08 17.99
C ASN A 515 -28.08 -5.88 17.27
N MET A 516 -28.03 -5.68 15.96
CA MET A 516 -29.22 -5.59 15.12
C MET A 516 -30.03 -6.91 15.14
N ILE A 517 -29.37 -8.05 14.99
CA ILE A 517 -30.01 -9.37 15.02
C ILE A 517 -30.70 -9.63 16.35
N VAL A 518 -30.02 -9.35 17.47
CA VAL A 518 -30.56 -9.55 18.83
C VAL A 518 -31.82 -8.71 19.03
N ALA A 519 -31.80 -7.46 18.58
CA ALA A 519 -32.95 -6.59 18.72
C ALA A 519 -34.12 -6.98 17.78
N GLU A 520 -33.87 -7.49 16.57
CA GLU A 520 -34.94 -8.03 15.70
C GLU A 520 -35.57 -9.31 16.23
N THR A 521 -34.85 -10.07 17.02
CA THR A 521 -35.32 -11.34 17.58
C THR A 521 -35.74 -11.21 19.04
N ALA A 522 -35.78 -9.99 19.59
CA ALA A 522 -36.10 -9.77 21.03
C ALA A 522 -37.42 -10.39 21.45
N THR A 523 -38.50 -10.24 20.67
CA THR A 523 -39.80 -10.86 20.92
C THR A 523 -39.72 -12.38 20.95
N ASN A 524 -39.04 -12.98 19.95
CA ASN A 524 -38.86 -14.43 19.92
C ASN A 524 -38.01 -14.93 21.11
N ILE A 525 -37.00 -14.15 21.53
CA ILE A 525 -36.19 -14.44 22.71
C ILE A 525 -37.05 -14.41 23.98
N SER A 526 -37.93 -13.42 24.10
CA SER A 526 -38.86 -13.32 25.27
C SER A 526 -39.82 -14.49 25.30
N VAL A 527 -40.42 -14.87 24.18
CA VAL A 527 -41.29 -16.08 24.08
C VAL A 527 -40.52 -17.33 24.48
N MET A 528 -39.28 -17.52 24.01
CA MET A 528 -38.45 -18.67 24.41
C MET A 528 -38.15 -18.67 25.93
N LYS A 529 -37.89 -17.49 26.52
CA LYS A 529 -37.68 -17.36 27.97
C LYS A 529 -38.94 -17.77 28.76
N VAL A 530 -40.12 -17.31 28.31
CA VAL A 530 -41.42 -17.68 28.93
C VAL A 530 -41.67 -19.18 28.80
N LEU A 531 -41.28 -19.82 27.71
CA LEU A 531 -41.38 -21.27 27.50
C LEU A 531 -40.31 -22.06 28.27
N GLY A 532 -39.48 -21.42 29.10
CA GLY A 532 -38.52 -22.07 29.99
C GLY A 532 -37.20 -22.46 29.36
N PHE A 533 -36.86 -21.96 28.14
CA PHE A 533 -35.55 -22.22 27.53
C PHE A 533 -34.44 -21.53 28.31
N SER A 534 -33.35 -22.26 28.56
CA SER A 534 -32.16 -21.70 29.20
C SER A 534 -31.47 -20.64 28.32
N GLN A 535 -30.75 -19.71 28.95
CA GLN A 535 -29.95 -18.68 28.25
C GLN A 535 -29.01 -19.26 27.21
N LYS A 536 -28.40 -20.42 27.52
CA LYS A 536 -27.49 -21.13 26.63
C LYS A 536 -28.22 -21.69 25.40
N GLU A 537 -29.39 -22.22 25.56
CA GLU A 537 -30.23 -22.75 24.47
C GLU A 537 -30.71 -21.62 23.55
N ILE A 538 -31.16 -20.50 24.14
CA ILE A 538 -31.58 -19.31 23.38
C ILE A 538 -30.40 -18.74 22.56
N SER A 539 -29.25 -18.54 23.21
CA SER A 539 -28.04 -18.06 22.55
C SER A 539 -27.62 -18.99 21.41
N ASN A 540 -27.63 -20.30 21.61
CA ASN A 540 -27.29 -21.28 20.59
C ASN A 540 -28.25 -21.27 19.39
N ARG A 541 -29.54 -21.02 19.62
CA ARG A 541 -30.54 -20.98 18.56
C ARG A 541 -30.55 -19.67 17.77
N VAL A 542 -30.26 -18.56 18.43
CA VAL A 542 -30.31 -17.21 17.83
C VAL A 542 -28.98 -16.84 17.19
N LEU A 543 -27.86 -17.14 17.84
CA LEU A 543 -26.53 -16.67 17.47
C LEU A 543 -25.71 -17.71 16.65
N ASN A 544 -25.70 -18.98 17.08
CA ASN A 544 -24.82 -19.99 16.44
C ASN A 544 -25.24 -20.39 15.02
N VAL A 545 -26.41 -19.99 14.57
CA VAL A 545 -26.83 -20.13 13.17
C VAL A 545 -25.94 -19.34 12.23
N ASN A 546 -25.37 -18.25 12.70
CA ASN A 546 -24.59 -17.32 11.90
C ASN A 546 -23.16 -17.81 11.58
N HIS A 547 -22.66 -18.88 12.23
CA HIS A 547 -21.34 -19.44 11.92
C HIS A 547 -21.18 -19.88 10.45
N ILE A 548 -22.27 -20.35 9.82
CA ILE A 548 -22.28 -20.65 8.38
C ILE A 548 -22.04 -19.37 7.55
N LEU A 549 -22.62 -18.25 8.01
CA LEU A 549 -22.46 -16.96 7.35
C LEU A 549 -21.04 -16.39 7.52
N VAL A 550 -20.31 -16.79 8.57
CA VAL A 550 -18.89 -16.45 8.74
C VAL A 550 -18.06 -17.10 7.64
N CYS A 551 -18.26 -18.40 7.38
CA CYS A 551 -17.57 -19.08 6.28
C CYS A 551 -17.90 -18.46 4.93
N ILE A 552 -19.19 -18.16 4.67
CA ILE A 552 -19.61 -17.55 3.40
C ILE A 552 -19.01 -16.15 3.25
N GLY A 553 -19.08 -15.31 4.31
CA GLY A 553 -18.52 -13.97 4.29
C GLY A 553 -17.01 -13.98 4.08
N TYR A 554 -16.30 -14.88 4.76
CA TYR A 554 -14.87 -15.04 4.59
C TYR A 554 -14.50 -15.39 3.14
N LEU A 555 -15.20 -16.37 2.54
CA LEU A 555 -14.99 -16.75 1.14
C LEU A 555 -15.27 -15.61 0.15
N ILE A 556 -16.18 -14.68 0.48
CA ILE A 556 -16.42 -13.47 -0.32
C ILE A 556 -15.30 -12.44 -0.10
N GLY A 557 -14.78 -12.34 1.11
CA GLY A 557 -13.70 -11.42 1.48
C GLY A 557 -12.38 -11.71 0.76
N ILE A 558 -12.06 -12.99 0.51
CA ILE A 558 -10.81 -13.40 -0.17
C ILE A 558 -10.64 -12.73 -1.54
N PRO A 559 -11.54 -12.93 -2.53
CA PRO A 559 -11.37 -12.32 -3.85
C PRO A 559 -11.43 -10.79 -3.80
N ALA A 560 -12.20 -10.21 -2.88
CA ALA A 560 -12.26 -8.77 -2.72
C ALA A 560 -10.91 -8.20 -2.26
N ALA A 561 -10.26 -8.81 -1.26
CA ALA A 561 -8.95 -8.39 -0.77
C ALA A 561 -7.86 -8.61 -1.84
N TYR A 562 -7.86 -9.76 -2.51
CA TYR A 562 -6.92 -10.06 -3.58
C TYR A 562 -7.00 -9.05 -4.73
N MET A 563 -8.22 -8.77 -5.23
CA MET A 563 -8.43 -7.81 -6.31
C MET A 563 -8.08 -6.39 -5.88
N PHE A 564 -8.33 -6.03 -4.63
CA PHE A 564 -7.98 -4.73 -4.11
C PHE A 564 -6.45 -4.53 -4.08
N VAL A 565 -5.69 -5.52 -3.60
CA VAL A 565 -4.22 -5.46 -3.64
C VAL A 565 -3.72 -5.45 -5.08
N LYS A 566 -4.27 -6.28 -5.96
CA LYS A 566 -3.86 -6.37 -7.37
C LYS A 566 -4.03 -5.06 -8.12
N VAL A 567 -5.18 -4.40 -7.95
CA VAL A 567 -5.48 -3.16 -8.69
C VAL A 567 -4.83 -1.96 -8.05
N GLY A 568 -4.72 -1.98 -6.73
CA GLY A 568 -4.38 -0.80 -5.98
C GLY A 568 -2.92 -0.55 -5.74
N TYR A 569 -2.17 -1.60 -5.72
CA TYR A 569 -0.74 -1.46 -5.45
C TYR A 569 0.13 -1.57 -6.70
N SER A 570 -0.42 -2.01 -7.85
CA SER A 570 0.35 -2.07 -9.08
C SER A 570 0.90 -0.68 -9.45
N ASP A 571 0.06 0.33 -9.47
CA ASP A 571 0.44 1.70 -9.85
C ASP A 571 1.41 2.35 -8.83
N THR A 572 1.29 2.00 -7.54
CA THR A 572 2.14 2.59 -6.49
C THR A 572 3.58 2.08 -6.60
N ILE A 573 3.78 0.80 -6.86
CA ILE A 573 5.10 0.17 -6.93
C ILE A 573 5.73 0.35 -8.32
N GLU A 574 4.92 0.57 -9.35
CA GLU A 574 5.38 0.90 -10.70
C GLU A 574 6.26 2.17 -10.71
N ASN A 575 5.96 3.15 -9.85
CA ASN A 575 6.79 4.35 -9.68
C ASN A 575 8.21 4.07 -9.17
N TYR A 576 8.46 2.87 -8.63
CA TYR A 576 9.79 2.39 -8.21
C TYR A 576 10.44 1.46 -9.24
N GLY A 577 9.81 1.24 -10.38
CA GLY A 577 10.27 0.28 -11.38
C GLY A 577 10.14 -1.17 -10.93
N MET A 578 9.20 -1.47 -10.05
CA MET A 578 8.95 -2.80 -9.50
C MET A 578 7.54 -3.27 -9.84
N LEU A 579 7.33 -4.59 -9.87
CA LEU A 579 6.03 -5.20 -10.11
C LEU A 579 5.59 -6.01 -8.89
N LEU A 580 4.58 -5.53 -8.16
CA LEU A 580 4.00 -6.29 -7.07
C LEU A 580 2.91 -7.24 -7.59
N SER A 581 3.17 -8.52 -7.53
CA SER A 581 2.17 -9.56 -7.76
C SER A 581 1.54 -9.97 -6.43
N PRO A 582 0.20 -9.88 -6.27
CA PRO A 582 -0.44 -10.27 -5.01
C PRO A 582 -0.25 -11.76 -4.75
N VAL A 583 0.33 -12.09 -3.61
CA VAL A 583 0.60 -13.46 -3.17
C VAL A 583 -0.42 -13.87 -2.12
N LEU A 584 -1.07 -15.00 -2.34
CA LEU A 584 -2.05 -15.58 -1.43
C LEU A 584 -1.53 -16.93 -0.92
N THR A 585 -0.91 -16.93 0.25
CA THR A 585 -0.36 -18.16 0.84
C THR A 585 -1.44 -18.95 1.59
N ALA A 586 -1.25 -20.27 1.71
CA ALA A 586 -2.11 -21.10 2.55
C ALA A 586 -2.07 -20.64 4.03
N ARG A 587 -0.92 -20.15 4.49
CA ARG A 587 -0.74 -19.57 5.83
C ARG A 587 -1.64 -18.36 6.03
N THR A 588 -1.67 -17.41 5.09
CA THR A 588 -2.52 -16.21 5.12
C THR A 588 -4.00 -16.58 5.14
N LEU A 589 -4.42 -17.56 4.34
CA LEU A 589 -5.80 -18.03 4.36
C LEU A 589 -6.21 -18.62 5.72
N VAL A 590 -5.35 -19.43 6.34
CA VAL A 590 -5.65 -20.04 7.64
C VAL A 590 -5.65 -18.99 8.75
N ILE A 591 -4.62 -18.14 8.84
CA ILE A 591 -4.52 -17.10 9.86
C ILE A 591 -5.66 -16.10 9.71
N GLY A 592 -5.94 -15.63 8.49
CA GLY A 592 -7.05 -14.70 8.20
C GLY A 592 -8.40 -15.29 8.59
N PHE A 593 -8.64 -16.59 8.33
CA PHE A 593 -9.86 -17.28 8.77
C PHE A 593 -9.96 -17.33 10.29
N VAL A 594 -8.90 -17.74 10.97
CA VAL A 594 -8.87 -17.82 12.45
C VAL A 594 -9.12 -16.44 13.07
N LEU A 595 -8.45 -15.40 12.58
CA LEU A 595 -8.67 -14.03 13.08
C LEU A 595 -10.09 -13.54 12.81
N THR A 596 -10.63 -13.73 11.61
CA THR A 596 -12.02 -13.37 11.30
C THR A 596 -13.01 -14.12 12.21
N TRP A 597 -12.73 -15.39 12.48
CA TRP A 597 -13.53 -16.19 13.41
C TRP A 597 -13.45 -15.66 14.85
N VAL A 598 -12.24 -15.33 15.33
CA VAL A 598 -12.01 -14.75 16.66
C VAL A 598 -12.72 -13.41 16.80
N VAL A 599 -12.61 -12.53 15.80
CA VAL A 599 -13.31 -11.24 15.74
C VAL A 599 -14.83 -11.43 15.86
N TYR A 600 -15.37 -12.43 15.16
CA TYR A 600 -16.78 -12.78 15.25
C TYR A 600 -17.16 -13.30 16.63
N GLU A 601 -16.39 -14.20 17.24
CA GLU A 601 -16.65 -14.73 18.59
C GLU A 601 -16.57 -13.64 19.66
N ILE A 602 -15.60 -12.72 19.57
CA ILE A 602 -15.52 -11.54 20.46
C ILE A 602 -16.80 -10.72 20.36
N SER A 603 -17.26 -10.44 19.14
CA SER A 603 -18.49 -9.69 18.89
C SER A 603 -19.72 -10.40 19.46
N LEU A 604 -19.78 -11.73 19.35
CA LEU A 604 -20.82 -12.55 19.98
C LEU A 604 -20.77 -12.48 21.51
N LEU A 605 -19.59 -12.57 22.11
CA LEU A 605 -19.42 -12.52 23.55
C LEU A 605 -19.92 -11.20 24.15
N LEU A 606 -19.61 -10.09 23.49
CA LEU A 606 -20.09 -8.76 23.87
C LEU A 606 -21.63 -8.68 23.84
N GLN A 607 -22.28 -9.40 22.94
CA GLN A 607 -23.74 -9.41 22.80
C GLN A 607 -24.47 -10.44 23.71
N LYS A 608 -23.80 -11.52 24.11
CA LYS A 608 -24.40 -12.50 25.04
C LYS A 608 -24.90 -11.85 26.34
N LYS A 609 -24.16 -10.86 26.85
CA LYS A 609 -24.54 -10.08 28.03
C LYS A 609 -25.83 -9.26 27.82
N LYS A 610 -26.09 -8.81 26.57
CA LYS A 610 -27.30 -8.05 26.24
C LYS A 610 -28.53 -8.95 26.15
N ILE A 611 -28.42 -10.17 25.61
CA ILE A 611 -29.51 -11.16 25.56
C ILE A 611 -30.00 -11.51 26.97
N SER A 612 -29.10 -11.58 27.95
CA SER A 612 -29.48 -11.86 29.33
C SER A 612 -30.34 -10.75 29.93
N ARG A 613 -30.16 -9.50 29.52
CA ARG A 613 -30.86 -8.32 30.06
C ARG A 613 -32.19 -8.00 29.37
N ILE A 614 -32.61 -8.77 28.37
CA ILE A 614 -33.91 -8.57 27.72
C ILE A 614 -35.00 -8.97 28.72
N ASP A 615 -35.84 -7.99 29.10
CA ASP A 615 -36.99 -8.22 29.99
C ASP A 615 -38.10 -8.95 29.23
N MET A 616 -38.66 -9.99 29.91
CA MET A 616 -39.71 -10.84 29.37
C MET A 616 -41.04 -10.09 29.19
N VAL A 617 -41.34 -9.19 30.15
CA VAL A 617 -42.63 -8.49 30.22
C VAL A 617 -42.66 -7.29 29.28
N GLU A 618 -41.56 -6.55 29.19
CA GLU A 618 -41.47 -5.32 28.39
C GLU A 618 -41.51 -5.62 26.87
N ALA A 619 -40.80 -6.66 26.45
CA ALA A 619 -40.79 -7.07 25.02
C ALA A 619 -42.15 -7.66 24.56
N LEU A 620 -42.94 -8.26 25.45
CA LEU A 620 -44.30 -8.72 25.14
C LEU A 620 -45.32 -7.57 25.17
N LYS A 621 -45.14 -6.58 26.05
CA LYS A 621 -46.00 -5.38 26.10
C LYS A 621 -45.79 -4.48 24.85
N GLU A 622 -44.58 -4.38 24.37
CA GLU A 622 -44.28 -3.60 23.18
C GLU A 622 -44.89 -4.20 21.92
N ASN A 623 -45.00 -5.54 21.86
CA ASN A 623 -45.71 -6.24 20.78
C ASN A 623 -47.22 -6.01 20.81
N ASN A 624 -47.83 -6.06 22.00
CA ASN A 624 -49.27 -5.80 22.17
C ASN A 624 -49.67 -4.32 21.98
N ARG A 625 -48.70 -3.38 22.05
CA ARG A 625 -48.93 -1.97 21.66
C ARG A 625 -48.88 -1.76 20.16
N ASN A 626 -48.32 -2.70 19.40
CA ASN A 626 -48.14 -2.65 17.95
C ASN A 626 -49.15 -3.55 17.20
N GLU A 627 -49.98 -4.36 17.93
CA GLU A 627 -51.20 -4.99 17.45
C GLU A 627 -52.42 -4.09 17.74
#